data_6b9d496bbe6d772c7b9940226ad8138e
#
_entry.id   6b9d496bbe6d772c7b9940226ad8138e
#
_cell.length_a   1.000
_cell.length_b   1.000
_cell.length_c   1.000
_cell.angle_alpha   90.00
_cell.angle_beta   90.00
_cell.angle_gamma   90.00
#
_symmetry.space_group_name_H-M   'P 1'
#
loop_
_entity.id
_entity.type
_entity.pdbx_description
1 polymer ?
#
loop_
_entity_poly.entity_id
_entity_poly.type
_entity_poly.pdbx_seq_one_letter_code
_entity_poly.pdbx_strand_id
1 'polypeptide(L)'
;GAGICTVRSTPERERACMTFLKWLTAPKRNVDFVTQLGYMPVTQTAFANELPNAVRTLDDPMYVSLYQAYLDTQSGYTFYTPPQRRDYLELETRFEEQVRLQLTAGRVLCEQQGDGAREGLIWSTLDQFEKTYVR
;
A
#
# COMPACT_ATOMS: atom_id res chain seq x y z
N GLY A 1 3.32 1.00 2.78
CA GLY A 1 3.19 0.43 4.12
C GLY A 1 4.52 0.38 4.86
N ALA A 2 4.47 0.15 6.16
CA ALA A 2 5.69 -0.04 6.97
C ALA A 2 6.21 -1.48 6.84
N GLY A 3 7.52 -1.63 6.84
CA GLY A 3 8.20 -2.92 6.79
C GLY A 3 9.20 -3.06 7.94
N ILE A 4 9.50 -4.29 8.32
CA ILE A 4 10.56 -4.62 9.28
C ILE A 4 11.57 -5.50 8.57
N CYS A 5 12.85 -5.16 8.70
CA CYS A 5 13.96 -5.98 8.23
C CYS A 5 14.96 -6.25 9.36
N THR A 6 15.68 -7.36 9.24
CA THR A 6 16.80 -7.67 10.13
C THR A 6 18.12 -7.36 9.42
N VAL A 7 19.02 -6.74 10.15
CA VAL A 7 20.38 -6.45 9.64
C VAL A 7 21.29 -7.62 10.02
N ARG A 8 22.16 -8.04 9.10
CA ARG A 8 23.17 -9.06 9.35
C ARG A 8 24.05 -8.67 10.54
N SER A 9 24.25 -9.60 11.48
CA SER A 9 24.99 -9.36 12.71
C SER A 9 25.64 -10.67 13.21
N THR A 10 25.81 -10.82 14.52
CA THR A 10 26.27 -12.08 15.10
C THR A 10 25.13 -13.13 15.09
N PRO A 11 25.46 -14.42 15.05
CA PRO A 11 24.45 -15.48 15.05
C PRO A 11 23.46 -15.41 16.24
N GLU A 12 23.94 -14.94 17.41
CA GLU A 12 23.10 -14.79 18.60
C GLU A 12 22.07 -13.67 18.41
N ARG A 13 22.49 -12.52 17.87
CA ARG A 13 21.59 -11.39 17.59
C ARG A 13 20.60 -11.72 16.49
N GLU A 14 21.03 -12.41 15.44
CA GLU A 14 20.15 -12.87 14.38
C GLU A 14 19.08 -13.83 14.90
N ARG A 15 19.45 -14.79 15.77
CA ARG A 15 18.47 -15.66 16.45
C ARG A 15 17.47 -14.87 17.31
N ALA A 16 17.95 -13.87 18.05
CA ALA A 16 17.08 -13.02 18.85
C ALA A 16 16.10 -12.23 17.98
N CYS A 17 16.56 -11.64 16.87
CA CYS A 17 15.70 -10.97 15.90
C CYS A 17 14.64 -11.90 15.30
N MET A 18 15.03 -13.11 14.92
CA MET A 18 14.08 -14.12 14.40
C MET A 18 13.06 -14.55 15.44
N THR A 19 13.46 -14.68 16.70
CA THR A 19 12.54 -14.99 17.80
C THR A 19 11.53 -13.86 17.99
N PHE A 20 11.99 -12.61 17.99
CA PHE A 20 11.12 -11.43 18.06
C PHE A 20 10.15 -11.36 16.88
N LEU A 21 10.62 -11.54 15.64
CA LEU A 21 9.77 -11.50 14.46
C LEU A 21 8.70 -12.61 14.49
N LYS A 22 9.07 -13.83 14.85
CA LYS A 22 8.09 -14.93 15.03
C LYS A 22 7.04 -14.61 16.09
N TRP A 23 7.44 -13.98 17.18
CA TRP A 23 6.52 -13.53 18.22
C TRP A 23 5.60 -12.42 17.72
N LEU A 24 6.13 -11.39 17.04
CA LEU A 24 5.36 -10.26 16.53
C LEU A 24 4.38 -10.65 15.43
N THR A 25 4.78 -11.62 14.58
CA THR A 25 3.95 -12.10 13.45
C THR A 25 3.03 -13.27 13.82
N ALA A 26 3.04 -13.73 15.08
CA ALA A 26 2.05 -14.70 15.56
C ALA A 26 0.63 -14.12 15.39
N PRO A 27 -0.35 -14.86 14.81
CA PRO A 27 -1.59 -14.31 14.30
C PRO A 27 -2.31 -13.37 15.25
N LYS A 28 -2.64 -13.83 16.45
CA LYS A 28 -3.32 -13.00 17.46
C LYS A 28 -2.50 -11.77 17.84
N ARG A 29 -1.22 -11.93 18.12
CA ARG A 29 -0.31 -10.83 18.50
C ARG A 29 -0.19 -9.79 17.40
N ASN A 30 -0.08 -10.25 16.16
CA ASN A 30 0.02 -9.38 15.02
C ASN A 30 -1.26 -8.55 14.82
N VAL A 31 -2.42 -9.16 14.95
CA VAL A 31 -3.70 -8.45 14.87
C VAL A 31 -3.83 -7.44 16.01
N ASP A 32 -3.55 -7.81 17.26
CA ASP A 32 -3.58 -6.90 18.40
C ASP A 32 -2.67 -5.66 18.18
N PHE A 33 -1.52 -5.85 17.52
CA PHE A 33 -0.58 -4.76 17.22
C PHE A 33 -1.07 -3.88 16.06
N VAL A 34 -1.42 -4.48 14.91
CA VAL A 34 -1.75 -3.71 13.71
C VAL A 34 -3.06 -2.97 13.81
N THR A 35 -4.05 -3.48 14.58
CA THR A 35 -5.34 -2.82 14.76
C THR A 35 -5.25 -1.51 15.54
N GLN A 36 -4.19 -1.31 16.31
CA GLN A 36 -3.93 -0.04 17.00
C GLN A 36 -3.31 1.02 16.07
N LEU A 37 -2.81 0.62 14.89
CA LEU A 37 -2.05 1.46 13.98
C LEU A 37 -2.70 1.64 12.60
N GLY A 38 -3.81 0.95 12.35
CA GLY A 38 -4.47 0.97 11.04
C GLY A 38 -3.74 0.19 9.94
N TYR A 39 -2.84 -0.73 10.29
CA TYR A 39 -2.14 -1.58 9.33
C TYR A 39 -2.82 -2.93 9.11
N MET A 40 -2.56 -3.55 7.96
CA MET A 40 -3.03 -4.91 7.69
C MET A 40 -2.16 -5.96 8.38
N PRO A 41 -2.75 -7.08 8.83
CA PRO A 41 -1.98 -8.24 9.29
C PRO A 41 -1.04 -8.79 8.22
N VAL A 42 0.11 -9.29 8.65
CA VAL A 42 1.17 -9.75 7.73
C VAL A 42 1.03 -11.21 7.28
N THR A 43 0.09 -11.96 7.85
CA THR A 43 -0.16 -13.36 7.47
C THR A 43 -1.62 -13.59 7.10
N GLN A 44 -1.85 -14.49 6.14
CA GLN A 44 -3.22 -14.89 5.75
C GLN A 44 -4.02 -15.43 6.93
N THR A 45 -3.39 -16.22 7.80
CA THR A 45 -4.04 -16.78 9.00
C THR A 45 -4.50 -15.68 9.95
N ALA A 46 -3.67 -14.66 10.19
CA ALA A 46 -4.03 -13.52 11.02
C ALA A 46 -5.18 -12.74 10.39
N PHE A 47 -5.13 -12.51 9.08
CA PHE A 47 -6.15 -11.78 8.35
C PHE A 47 -7.50 -12.53 8.34
N ALA A 48 -7.51 -13.83 8.01
CA ALA A 48 -8.73 -14.58 7.84
C ALA A 48 -9.39 -14.99 9.17
N ASN A 49 -8.59 -15.33 10.19
CA ASN A 49 -9.10 -15.96 11.40
C ASN A 49 -9.18 -15.01 12.59
N GLU A 50 -8.21 -14.09 12.72
CA GLU A 50 -8.10 -13.22 13.91
C GLU A 50 -8.71 -11.83 13.69
N LEU A 51 -8.48 -11.22 12.53
CA LEU A 51 -8.92 -9.86 12.25
C LEU A 51 -10.46 -9.70 12.33
N PRO A 52 -11.31 -10.59 11.79
CA PRO A 52 -12.76 -10.46 11.90
C PRO A 52 -13.26 -10.43 13.35
N ASN A 53 -12.59 -11.14 14.24
CA ASN A 53 -12.92 -11.13 15.67
C ASN A 53 -12.45 -9.85 16.36
N ALA A 54 -11.24 -9.39 16.03
CA ALA A 54 -10.70 -8.15 16.61
C ALA A 54 -11.54 -6.93 16.21
N VAL A 55 -11.98 -6.83 14.95
CA VAL A 55 -12.82 -5.72 14.46
C VAL A 55 -14.11 -5.55 15.29
N ARG A 56 -14.70 -6.63 15.77
CA ARG A 56 -15.91 -6.59 16.61
C ARG A 56 -15.69 -5.96 17.98
N THR A 57 -14.45 -5.85 18.43
CA THR A 57 -14.06 -5.33 19.74
C THR A 57 -13.37 -3.97 19.66
N LEU A 58 -13.26 -3.38 18.46
CA LEU A 58 -12.71 -2.04 18.29
C LEU A 58 -13.73 -0.98 18.70
N ASP A 59 -13.31 -0.03 19.50
CA ASP A 59 -14.14 1.07 19.95
C ASP A 59 -14.22 2.23 18.95
N ASP A 60 -13.18 2.42 18.13
CA ASP A 60 -13.11 3.52 17.17
C ASP A 60 -13.84 3.15 15.87
N PRO A 61 -14.94 3.83 15.52
CA PRO A 61 -15.70 3.59 14.30
C PRO A 61 -14.89 3.75 13.02
N MET A 62 -13.87 4.61 13.01
CA MET A 62 -12.99 4.82 11.87
C MET A 62 -12.18 3.55 11.59
N TYR A 63 -11.58 2.95 12.62
CA TYR A 63 -10.86 1.68 12.48
C TYR A 63 -11.77 0.51 12.13
N VAL A 64 -12.96 0.45 12.70
CA VAL A 64 -13.97 -0.54 12.31
C VAL A 64 -14.26 -0.45 10.80
N SER A 65 -14.55 0.75 10.30
CA SER A 65 -14.80 0.99 8.89
C SER A 65 -13.60 0.64 8.00
N LEU A 66 -12.39 1.00 8.41
CA LEU A 66 -11.15 0.69 7.69
C LEU A 66 -10.93 -0.83 7.57
N TYR A 67 -11.06 -1.55 8.65
CA TYR A 67 -10.86 -3.00 8.64
C TYR A 67 -11.97 -3.76 7.93
N GLN A 68 -13.21 -3.27 7.99
CA GLN A 68 -14.29 -3.81 7.18
C GLN A 68 -14.00 -3.65 5.69
N ALA A 69 -13.51 -2.47 5.27
CA ALA A 69 -13.11 -2.24 3.88
C ALA A 69 -11.94 -3.17 3.45
N TYR A 70 -11.01 -3.49 4.33
CA TYR A 70 -9.96 -4.48 4.04
C TYR A 70 -10.52 -5.89 3.83
N LEU A 71 -11.45 -6.32 4.68
CA LEU A 71 -12.11 -7.63 4.56
C LEU A 71 -12.92 -7.74 3.27
N ASP A 72 -13.68 -6.71 2.93
CA ASP A 72 -14.49 -6.63 1.72
C ASP A 72 -13.60 -6.62 0.47
N THR A 73 -12.50 -5.86 0.50
CA THR A 73 -11.52 -5.82 -0.60
C THR A 73 -10.89 -7.19 -0.82
N GLN A 74 -10.51 -7.91 0.24
CA GLN A 74 -9.95 -9.25 0.09
C GLN A 74 -10.95 -10.24 -0.51
N SER A 75 -12.23 -10.11 -0.20
CA SER A 75 -13.27 -11.01 -0.74
C SER A 75 -13.54 -10.79 -2.22
N GLY A 76 -13.38 -9.58 -2.73
CA GLY A 76 -13.74 -9.18 -4.10
C GLY A 76 -12.56 -8.93 -5.04
N TYR A 77 -11.34 -8.76 -4.51
CA TYR A 77 -10.17 -8.34 -5.29
C TYR A 77 -8.91 -9.13 -4.93
N THR A 78 -7.99 -9.19 -5.88
CA THR A 78 -6.63 -9.71 -5.63
C THR A 78 -5.71 -8.55 -5.28
N PHE A 79 -4.99 -8.65 -4.16
CA PHE A 79 -3.99 -7.64 -3.79
C PHE A 79 -2.81 -7.68 -4.75
N TYR A 80 -2.44 -6.52 -5.26
CA TYR A 80 -1.24 -6.37 -6.06
C TYR A 80 0.01 -6.56 -5.20
N THR A 81 0.90 -7.42 -5.65
CA THR A 81 2.23 -7.58 -5.05
C THR A 81 3.27 -7.01 -6.01
N PRO A 82 4.02 -5.99 -5.60
CA PRO A 82 5.08 -5.42 -6.44
C PRO A 82 6.09 -6.50 -6.86
N PRO A 83 6.60 -6.45 -8.09
CA PRO A 83 7.62 -7.38 -8.55
C PRO A 83 8.91 -7.20 -7.75
N GLN A 84 9.56 -8.32 -7.41
CA GLN A 84 10.85 -8.29 -6.71
C GLN A 84 11.98 -7.98 -7.70
N ARG A 85 12.15 -6.71 -8.02
CA ARG A 85 13.21 -6.19 -8.88
C ARG A 85 14.14 -5.29 -8.08
N ARG A 86 15.44 -5.31 -8.41
CA ARG A 86 16.43 -4.45 -7.74
C ARG A 86 16.20 -2.97 -7.99
N ASP A 87 15.69 -2.63 -9.16
CA ASP A 87 15.41 -1.28 -9.65
C ASP A 87 13.96 -0.84 -9.42
N TYR A 88 13.15 -1.63 -8.68
CA TYR A 88 11.72 -1.35 -8.49
C TYR A 88 11.48 0.03 -7.87
N LEU A 89 12.21 0.35 -6.81
CA LEU A 89 12.07 1.64 -6.12
C LEU A 89 12.43 2.83 -7.02
N GLU A 90 13.46 2.68 -7.86
CA GLU A 90 13.83 3.71 -8.82
C GLU A 90 12.75 3.90 -9.88
N LEU A 91 12.21 2.82 -10.41
CA LEU A 91 11.10 2.85 -11.38
C LEU A 91 9.85 3.48 -10.77
N GLU A 92 9.48 3.10 -9.54
CA GLU A 92 8.34 3.66 -8.82
C GLU A 92 8.52 5.17 -8.63
N THR A 93 9.67 5.61 -8.11
CA THR A 93 9.97 7.03 -7.92
C THR A 93 9.87 7.81 -9.22
N ARG A 94 10.46 7.32 -10.30
CA ARG A 94 10.40 7.97 -11.61
C ARG A 94 8.97 8.02 -12.15
N PHE A 95 8.20 6.97 -11.96
CA PHE A 95 6.79 6.93 -12.35
C PHE A 95 5.98 7.99 -11.58
N GLU A 96 6.10 8.04 -10.27
CA GLU A 96 5.41 9.02 -9.44
C GLU A 96 5.78 10.46 -9.78
N GLU A 97 7.06 10.73 -10.02
CA GLU A 97 7.51 12.06 -10.47
C GLU A 97 6.88 12.46 -11.79
N GLN A 98 6.85 11.56 -12.77
CA GLN A 98 6.25 11.83 -14.07
C GLN A 98 4.73 12.03 -13.98
N VAL A 99 4.02 11.21 -13.18
CA VAL A 99 2.59 11.42 -12.89
C VAL A 99 2.36 12.82 -12.34
N ARG A 100 3.14 13.21 -11.34
CA ARG A 100 3.03 14.53 -10.72
C ARG A 100 3.27 15.67 -11.70
N LEU A 101 4.30 15.57 -12.52
CA LEU A 101 4.61 16.56 -13.54
C LEU A 101 3.48 16.70 -14.56
N GLN A 102 2.97 15.58 -15.08
CA GLN A 102 1.89 15.58 -16.07
C GLN A 102 0.59 16.13 -15.49
N LEU A 103 0.22 15.73 -14.28
CA LEU A 103 -0.99 16.25 -13.63
C LEU A 103 -0.88 17.75 -13.31
N THR A 104 0.32 18.21 -12.93
CA THR A 104 0.55 19.64 -12.67
C THR A 104 0.46 20.44 -13.98
N ALA A 105 1.08 19.98 -15.05
CA ALA A 105 0.99 20.62 -16.36
C ALA A 105 -0.45 20.63 -16.89
N GLY A 106 -1.15 19.51 -16.79
CA GLY A 106 -2.56 19.39 -17.19
C GLY A 106 -3.47 20.34 -16.41
N ARG A 107 -3.24 20.47 -15.11
CA ARG A 107 -3.99 21.42 -14.26
C ARG A 107 -3.79 22.86 -14.72
N VAL A 108 -2.55 23.29 -14.95
CA VAL A 108 -2.25 24.65 -15.43
C VAL A 108 -2.95 24.93 -16.76
N LEU A 109 -2.91 23.97 -17.69
CA LEU A 109 -3.60 24.08 -18.98
C LEU A 109 -5.13 24.18 -18.81
N CYS A 110 -5.72 23.39 -17.93
CA CYS A 110 -7.15 23.48 -17.62
C CYS A 110 -7.54 24.87 -17.04
N GLU A 111 -6.70 25.41 -16.16
CA GLU A 111 -6.92 26.75 -15.58
C GLU A 111 -6.84 27.85 -16.65
N GLN A 112 -5.99 27.70 -17.66
CA GLN A 112 -5.82 28.66 -18.76
C GLN A 112 -6.91 28.56 -19.85
N GLN A 113 -7.37 27.36 -20.17
CA GLN A 113 -8.28 27.10 -21.30
C GLN A 113 -9.75 26.91 -20.87
N GLY A 114 -10.01 26.82 -19.59
CA GLY A 114 -11.35 26.61 -19.03
C GLY A 114 -11.85 25.17 -19.15
N ASP A 115 -13.04 24.94 -18.58
CA ASP A 115 -13.63 23.59 -18.46
C ASP A 115 -13.92 22.90 -19.79
N GLY A 116 -14.13 23.63 -20.87
CA GLY A 116 -14.38 23.07 -22.21
C GLY A 116 -13.22 22.28 -22.79
N ALA A 117 -11.98 22.54 -22.35
CA ALA A 117 -10.79 21.84 -22.80
C ALA A 117 -10.42 20.62 -21.94
N ARG A 118 -11.09 20.43 -20.81
CA ARG A 118 -10.71 19.43 -19.78
C ARG A 118 -10.61 18.00 -20.34
N GLU A 119 -11.59 17.55 -21.09
CA GLU A 119 -11.64 16.19 -21.62
C GLU A 119 -10.48 15.93 -22.61
N GLY A 120 -10.24 16.86 -23.52
CA GLY A 120 -9.11 16.76 -24.45
C GLY A 120 -7.76 16.75 -23.77
N LEU A 121 -7.59 17.54 -22.70
CA LEU A 121 -6.36 17.58 -21.91
C LEU A 121 -6.14 16.28 -21.11
N ILE A 122 -7.20 15.68 -20.57
CA ILE A 122 -7.12 14.37 -19.91
C ILE A 122 -6.62 13.31 -20.88
N TRP A 123 -7.24 13.22 -22.07
CA TRP A 123 -6.85 12.22 -23.06
C TRP A 123 -5.44 12.45 -23.59
N SER A 124 -5.02 13.69 -23.85
CA SER A 124 -3.65 13.98 -24.28
C SER A 124 -2.62 13.65 -23.21
N THR A 125 -2.94 13.86 -21.94
CA THR A 125 -2.07 13.51 -20.81
C THR A 125 -1.91 11.99 -20.69
N LEU A 126 -3.01 11.25 -20.81
CA LEU A 126 -2.97 9.78 -20.77
C LEU A 126 -2.19 9.19 -21.95
N ASP A 127 -2.41 9.69 -23.16
CA ASP A 127 -1.67 9.28 -24.37
C ASP A 127 -0.17 9.52 -24.24
N GLN A 128 0.22 10.68 -23.71
CA GLN A 128 1.63 10.98 -23.46
C GLN A 128 2.24 10.04 -22.41
N PHE A 129 1.47 9.71 -21.39
CA PHE A 129 1.88 8.77 -20.35
C PHE A 129 2.07 7.37 -20.92
N GLU A 130 1.13 6.88 -21.71
CA GLU A 130 1.22 5.59 -22.39
C GLU A 130 2.45 5.51 -23.29
N LYS A 131 2.72 6.53 -24.09
CA LYS A 131 3.91 6.61 -24.97
C LYS A 131 5.22 6.57 -24.19
N THR A 132 5.23 7.07 -22.96
CA THR A 132 6.45 7.13 -22.14
C THR A 132 6.74 5.82 -21.41
N TYR A 133 5.70 5.06 -21.01
CA TYR A 133 5.85 3.93 -20.09
C TYR A 133 5.42 2.57 -20.65
N VAL A 134 4.65 2.50 -21.71
CA VAL A 134 4.10 1.24 -22.25
C VAL A 134 4.87 0.72 -23.46
N ARG A 135 5.86 1.46 -23.96
CA ARG A 135 6.68 1.09 -25.15
C ARG A 135 8.09 0.68 -24.80
#